data_319f4b269c403e3f0f5015848dc01873
#
_entry.id   319f4b269c403e3f0f5015848dc01873
#
_cell.length_a   1.000
_cell.length_b   1.000
_cell.length_c   1.000
_cell.angle_alpha   90.00
_cell.angle_beta   90.00
_cell.angle_gamma   90.00
#
_symmetry.space_group_name_H-M   'P 1'
#
loop_
_entity.id
_entity.type
_entity.pdbx_description
1 polymer ?
#
loop_
_entity_poly.entity_id
_entity_poly.type
_entity_poly.pdbx_seq_one_letter_code
_entity_poly.pdbx_strand_id
1 'polypeptide(L)'
;MAKVKFERTKPHVNVGTIGHVDHGKTTLTAAITTVLSKTYGGNAQAFDQIDNAPEEKARGITISTSHVEYDTPTRHYAHVDCPGHADYVKNMITGAAQMDGGILVVAATDGPMPQTREHILLGRQVGIPYIIVFMNKCDMVDDEELLELVEMEVRELLNEYEFPGDDLPVIQGSALKALEGDAEWEKKIIELGEALDSYIPEPERAIDKPFILPIEDVFSISGRGTVVTGRVEQGIIKVGEEVEIVGIKDTTKTTCTGVEMFRKLLDEGRAGENVGVLLRGTKRDEVERGQVLAKPGSITPHVNFEAEVYVLSKDEGGRHTPFFKGYRPQFYFRTTDVTGAVELPEGVEMVMPGDNLKFKVELIAPIAMEEGLRFAIREGGRTVGAGVVSKILD
;
A
#
# COMPACT_ATOMS: atom_id res chain seq x y z
N MET A 1 6.74 9.66 30.39
CA MET A 1 5.68 8.68 30.67
C MET A 1 6.13 7.34 30.14
N ALA A 2 5.87 6.23 30.85
CA ALA A 2 6.16 4.89 30.32
C ALA A 2 5.20 4.64 29.13
N LYS A 3 5.75 4.13 28.00
CA LYS A 3 4.92 3.74 26.87
C LYS A 3 4.04 2.56 27.25
N VAL A 4 2.78 2.56 26.80
CA VAL A 4 1.83 1.48 27.02
C VAL A 4 2.24 0.29 26.15
N LYS A 5 2.06 -0.93 26.66
CA LYS A 5 2.28 -2.16 25.91
C LYS A 5 1.05 -2.45 25.03
N PHE A 6 1.27 -2.85 23.79
CA PHE A 6 0.19 -3.29 22.90
C PHE A 6 -0.27 -4.71 23.29
N GLU A 7 -1.57 -4.90 23.40
CA GLU A 7 -2.18 -6.21 23.66
C GLU A 7 -2.94 -6.68 22.41
N ARG A 8 -2.61 -7.87 21.91
CA ARG A 8 -3.27 -8.49 20.75
C ARG A 8 -4.57 -9.18 21.20
N THR A 9 -5.62 -8.39 21.35
CA THR A 9 -6.94 -8.89 21.79
C THR A 9 -7.88 -9.25 20.64
N LYS A 10 -7.59 -8.76 19.43
CA LYS A 10 -8.38 -8.94 18.22
C LYS A 10 -7.51 -9.30 17.03
N PRO A 11 -8.03 -9.98 15.99
CA PRO A 11 -7.34 -10.13 14.71
C PRO A 11 -6.96 -8.76 14.11
N HIS A 12 -5.77 -8.70 13.54
CA HIS A 12 -5.23 -7.49 12.92
C HIS A 12 -5.36 -7.54 11.40
N VAL A 13 -5.99 -6.51 10.81
CA VAL A 13 -6.23 -6.38 9.37
C VAL A 13 -5.72 -5.03 8.89
N ASN A 14 -5.02 -5.03 7.75
CA ASN A 14 -4.55 -3.81 7.12
C ASN A 14 -5.49 -3.41 5.99
N VAL A 15 -6.02 -2.21 6.06
CA VAL A 15 -6.83 -1.62 5.00
C VAL A 15 -6.26 -0.27 4.60
N GLY A 16 -6.78 0.32 3.55
CA GLY A 16 -6.40 1.69 3.21
C GLY A 16 -7.30 2.29 2.15
N THR A 17 -7.23 3.61 2.05
CA THR A 17 -7.98 4.40 1.08
C THR A 17 -7.20 4.59 -0.20
N ILE A 18 -7.82 4.30 -1.33
CA ILE A 18 -7.33 4.53 -2.69
C ILE A 18 -8.40 5.29 -3.50
N GLY A 19 -8.01 5.93 -4.59
CA GLY A 19 -8.93 6.66 -5.46
C GLY A 19 -8.38 8.03 -5.88
N HIS A 20 -9.15 8.74 -6.67
CA HIS A 20 -8.75 10.01 -7.28
C HIS A 20 -8.44 11.11 -6.22
N VAL A 21 -7.64 12.11 -6.62
CA VAL A 21 -7.44 13.33 -5.84
C VAL A 21 -8.80 14.03 -5.62
N ASP A 22 -8.98 14.70 -4.50
CA ASP A 22 -10.21 15.43 -4.11
C ASP A 22 -11.49 14.59 -3.97
N HIS A 23 -11.44 13.27 -4.08
CA HIS A 23 -12.57 12.39 -3.78
C HIS A 23 -12.82 12.20 -2.28
N GLY A 24 -11.96 12.74 -1.40
CA GLY A 24 -12.17 12.78 0.05
C GLY A 24 -11.63 11.59 0.82
N LYS A 25 -10.54 10.96 0.36
CA LYS A 25 -9.86 9.82 1.04
C LYS A 25 -9.45 10.16 2.47
N THR A 26 -8.68 11.22 2.65
CA THR A 26 -8.20 11.67 3.98
C THR A 26 -9.35 12.13 4.87
N THR A 27 -10.39 12.78 4.29
CA THR A 27 -11.61 13.12 5.03
C THR A 27 -12.34 11.88 5.51
N LEU A 28 -12.42 10.83 4.67
CA LEU A 28 -13.01 9.54 5.06
C LEU A 28 -12.18 8.87 6.15
N THR A 29 -10.86 8.87 6.04
CA THR A 29 -9.97 8.31 7.08
C THR A 29 -10.17 9.02 8.42
N ALA A 30 -10.30 10.36 8.43
CA ALA A 30 -10.62 11.14 9.62
C ALA A 30 -12.03 10.80 10.16
N ALA A 31 -13.02 10.66 9.30
CA ALA A 31 -14.38 10.29 9.68
C ALA A 31 -14.44 8.87 10.31
N ILE A 32 -13.75 7.91 9.72
CA ILE A 32 -13.66 6.53 10.24
C ILE A 32 -13.07 6.55 11.66
N THR A 33 -11.90 7.16 11.85
CA THR A 33 -11.27 7.20 13.18
C THR A 33 -12.13 7.92 14.21
N THR A 34 -12.82 9.00 13.82
CA THR A 34 -13.69 9.77 14.72
C THR A 34 -14.95 9.00 15.10
N VAL A 35 -15.70 8.48 14.13
CA VAL A 35 -16.96 7.81 14.36
C VAL A 35 -16.76 6.47 15.07
N LEU A 36 -15.79 5.65 14.63
CA LEU A 36 -15.55 4.35 15.26
C LEU A 36 -14.97 4.50 16.68
N SER A 37 -14.10 5.50 16.92
CA SER A 37 -13.61 5.77 18.28
C SER A 37 -14.72 6.24 19.21
N LYS A 38 -15.67 7.04 18.73
CA LYS A 38 -16.87 7.45 19.49
C LYS A 38 -17.76 6.27 19.83
N THR A 39 -17.87 5.28 18.93
CA THR A 39 -18.79 4.15 19.05
C THR A 39 -18.17 2.98 19.83
N TYR A 40 -16.91 2.65 19.55
CA TYR A 40 -16.24 1.43 20.04
C TYR A 40 -15.01 1.71 20.94
N GLY A 41 -14.66 2.98 21.12
CA GLY A 41 -13.46 3.40 21.85
C GLY A 41 -12.23 3.50 20.95
N GLY A 42 -11.18 4.08 21.48
CA GLY A 42 -9.95 4.36 20.74
C GLY A 42 -9.66 5.87 20.66
N ASN A 43 -8.77 6.25 19.75
CA ASN A 43 -8.36 7.62 19.56
C ASN A 43 -8.79 8.13 18.18
N ALA A 44 -9.59 9.20 18.15
CA ALA A 44 -9.88 9.94 16.93
C ALA A 44 -8.62 10.66 16.43
N GLN A 45 -8.46 10.70 15.11
CA GLN A 45 -7.44 11.52 14.45
C GLN A 45 -8.10 12.52 13.52
N ALA A 46 -7.79 13.81 13.74
CA ALA A 46 -8.30 14.88 12.91
C ALA A 46 -7.57 14.92 11.55
N PHE A 47 -8.20 15.50 10.54
CA PHE A 47 -7.65 15.64 9.19
C PHE A 47 -6.22 16.20 9.17
N ASP A 48 -5.97 17.29 9.91
CA ASP A 48 -4.68 17.96 10.01
C ASP A 48 -3.61 17.19 10.80
N GLN A 49 -3.99 16.10 11.45
CA GLN A 49 -3.08 15.15 12.10
C GLN A 49 -2.69 14.02 11.15
N ILE A 50 -3.54 13.69 10.18
CA ILE A 50 -3.29 12.71 9.13
C ILE A 50 -2.38 13.33 8.08
N ASP A 51 -2.79 14.40 7.42
CA ASP A 51 -1.97 15.23 6.51
C ASP A 51 -1.16 16.24 7.32
N ASN A 52 -0.05 15.79 7.89
CA ASN A 52 0.69 16.56 8.89
C ASN A 52 1.87 17.36 8.33
N ALA A 53 2.42 16.97 7.16
CA ALA A 53 3.57 17.64 6.57
C ALA A 53 3.23 19.09 6.15
N PRO A 54 4.14 20.06 6.34
CA PRO A 54 3.90 21.45 5.94
C PRO A 54 3.51 21.60 4.45
N GLU A 55 4.06 20.77 3.58
CA GLU A 55 3.78 20.78 2.15
C GLU A 55 2.38 20.23 1.84
N GLU A 56 1.92 19.20 2.54
CA GLU A 56 0.56 18.66 2.44
C GLU A 56 -0.47 19.71 2.85
N LYS A 57 -0.23 20.37 3.98
CA LYS A 57 -1.10 21.47 4.47
C LYS A 57 -1.13 22.66 3.52
N ALA A 58 0.00 23.00 2.90
CA ALA A 58 0.08 24.13 1.98
C ALA A 58 -0.62 23.86 0.64
N ARG A 59 -0.61 22.61 0.18
CA ARG A 59 -1.20 22.19 -1.11
C ARG A 59 -2.61 21.62 -0.97
N GLY A 60 -3.03 21.21 0.24
CA GLY A 60 -4.31 20.54 0.49
C GLY A 60 -4.41 19.14 -0.13
N ILE A 61 -3.28 18.47 -0.35
CA ILE A 61 -3.21 17.12 -0.93
C ILE A 61 -2.29 16.23 -0.12
N THR A 62 -2.64 14.96 0.01
CA THR A 62 -1.78 13.93 0.62
C THR A 62 -0.59 13.62 -0.28
N ILE A 63 0.61 13.66 0.25
CA ILE A 63 1.87 13.39 -0.44
C ILE A 63 2.45 12.05 0.02
N SER A 64 2.54 11.87 1.32
CA SER A 64 3.07 10.66 1.95
C SER A 64 1.94 9.78 2.47
N THR A 65 2.19 8.47 2.56
CA THR A 65 1.25 7.57 3.23
C THR A 65 1.18 7.89 4.72
N SER A 66 -0.02 7.94 5.27
CA SER A 66 -0.25 8.12 6.69
C SER A 66 -0.90 6.87 7.28
N HIS A 67 -0.49 6.49 8.48
CA HIS A 67 -1.00 5.29 9.15
C HIS A 67 -1.81 5.68 10.39
N VAL A 68 -3.05 5.20 10.45
CA VAL A 68 -3.94 5.35 11.60
C VAL A 68 -4.42 3.99 12.08
N GLU A 69 -4.90 3.91 13.33
CA GLU A 69 -5.49 2.69 13.88
C GLU A 69 -6.93 2.95 14.37
N TYR A 70 -7.78 1.97 14.25
CA TYR A 70 -9.11 1.95 14.85
C TYR A 70 -9.59 0.53 15.08
N ASP A 71 -10.60 0.40 15.94
CA ASP A 71 -11.22 -0.88 16.29
C ASP A 71 -12.67 -0.94 15.82
N THR A 72 -13.08 -2.13 15.44
CA THR A 72 -14.49 -2.57 15.42
C THR A 72 -14.73 -3.51 16.59
N PRO A 73 -15.95 -4.00 16.82
CA PRO A 73 -16.19 -5.01 17.85
C PRO A 73 -15.32 -6.27 17.69
N THR A 74 -15.01 -6.66 16.45
CA THR A 74 -14.38 -7.95 16.13
C THR A 74 -12.91 -7.84 15.71
N ARG A 75 -12.44 -6.68 15.23
CA ARG A 75 -11.11 -6.52 14.61
C ARG A 75 -10.40 -5.24 15.04
N HIS A 76 -9.06 -5.29 14.96
CA HIS A 76 -8.18 -4.13 15.00
C HIS A 76 -7.67 -3.83 13.60
N TYR A 77 -7.87 -2.60 13.13
CA TYR A 77 -7.46 -2.15 11.82
C TYR A 77 -6.27 -1.21 11.88
N ALA A 78 -5.24 -1.50 11.06
CA ALA A 78 -4.28 -0.50 10.62
C ALA A 78 -4.74 0.03 9.27
N HIS A 79 -4.86 1.35 9.14
CA HIS A 79 -5.38 1.99 7.94
C HIS A 79 -4.29 2.89 7.34
N VAL A 80 -4.02 2.68 6.06
CA VAL A 80 -3.08 3.47 5.26
C VAL A 80 -3.85 4.47 4.42
N ASP A 81 -3.68 5.76 4.68
CA ASP A 81 -4.20 6.80 3.79
C ASP A 81 -3.22 7.04 2.66
N CYS A 82 -3.64 6.76 1.42
CA CYS A 82 -2.79 6.84 0.23
C CYS A 82 -3.00 8.17 -0.53
N PRO A 83 -1.91 8.76 -1.08
CA PRO A 83 -2.05 9.92 -1.94
C PRO A 83 -2.87 9.60 -3.19
N GLY A 84 -3.64 10.58 -3.68
CA GLY A 84 -4.46 10.45 -4.89
C GLY A 84 -3.83 11.05 -6.14
N HIS A 85 -2.83 11.91 -6.00
CA HIS A 85 -2.24 12.64 -7.11
C HIS A 85 -1.22 11.79 -7.88
N ALA A 86 -1.23 11.91 -9.20
CA ALA A 86 -0.37 11.13 -10.11
C ALA A 86 1.14 11.26 -9.80
N ASP A 87 1.60 12.40 -9.30
CA ASP A 87 3.02 12.61 -8.95
C ASP A 87 3.48 11.73 -7.77
N TYR A 88 2.55 11.25 -6.93
CA TYR A 88 2.84 10.49 -5.71
C TYR A 88 2.47 9.01 -5.81
N VAL A 89 2.26 8.49 -7.01
CA VAL A 89 1.89 7.09 -7.27
C VAL A 89 2.87 6.11 -6.64
N LYS A 90 4.16 6.45 -6.52
CA LYS A 90 5.14 5.62 -5.81
C LYS A 90 4.73 5.36 -4.35
N ASN A 91 4.27 6.39 -3.65
CA ASN A 91 3.80 6.27 -2.27
C ASN A 91 2.47 5.51 -2.21
N MET A 92 1.59 5.71 -3.21
CA MET A 92 0.36 4.92 -3.34
C MET A 92 0.66 3.42 -3.52
N ILE A 93 1.58 3.06 -4.42
CA ILE A 93 1.99 1.65 -4.62
C ILE A 93 2.53 1.04 -3.33
N THR A 94 3.38 1.77 -2.62
CA THR A 94 3.94 1.31 -1.34
C THR A 94 2.85 1.08 -0.29
N GLY A 95 1.89 2.00 -0.16
CA GLY A 95 0.77 1.85 0.75
C GLY A 95 -0.16 0.70 0.35
N ALA A 96 -0.50 0.62 -0.93
CA ALA A 96 -1.38 -0.42 -1.47
C ALA A 96 -0.82 -1.84 -1.29
N ALA A 97 0.50 -2.02 -1.43
CA ALA A 97 1.15 -3.31 -1.23
C ALA A 97 1.04 -3.86 0.21
N GLN A 98 0.65 -3.02 1.17
CA GLN A 98 0.47 -3.41 2.57
C GLN A 98 -0.96 -3.83 2.92
N MET A 99 -1.93 -3.61 2.03
CA MET A 99 -3.34 -3.79 2.33
C MET A 99 -3.78 -5.24 2.19
N ASP A 100 -4.58 -5.70 3.14
CA ASP A 100 -5.36 -6.93 3.06
C ASP A 100 -6.72 -6.67 2.38
N GLY A 101 -7.13 -5.40 2.33
CA GLY A 101 -8.29 -4.90 1.59
C GLY A 101 -8.20 -3.40 1.34
N GLY A 102 -8.71 -2.94 0.21
CA GLY A 102 -8.75 -1.53 -0.17
C GLY A 102 -10.15 -0.93 -0.04
N ILE A 103 -10.22 0.33 0.37
CA ILE A 103 -11.43 1.15 0.29
C ILE A 103 -11.27 2.10 -0.90
N LEU A 104 -11.97 1.81 -1.98
CA LEU A 104 -12.00 2.68 -3.15
C LEU A 104 -12.97 3.83 -2.90
N VAL A 105 -12.44 5.04 -2.86
CA VAL A 105 -13.24 6.26 -2.63
C VAL A 105 -13.52 6.94 -3.97
N VAL A 106 -14.81 7.05 -4.31
CA VAL A 106 -15.28 7.71 -5.53
C VAL A 106 -16.29 8.78 -5.14
N ALA A 107 -16.09 10.02 -5.58
CA ALA A 107 -17.07 11.08 -5.36
C ALA A 107 -18.29 10.87 -6.26
N ALA A 108 -19.49 10.87 -5.69
CA ALA A 108 -20.75 10.72 -6.44
C ALA A 108 -20.99 11.87 -7.44
N THR A 109 -20.38 13.03 -7.18
CA THR A 109 -20.45 14.21 -8.06
C THR A 109 -19.64 14.06 -9.35
N ASP A 110 -18.58 13.23 -9.34
CA ASP A 110 -17.57 13.17 -10.41
C ASP A 110 -17.53 11.81 -11.10
N GLY A 111 -17.96 10.75 -10.39
CA GLY A 111 -17.82 9.37 -10.86
C GLY A 111 -16.36 8.89 -10.92
N PRO A 112 -16.09 7.78 -11.63
CA PRO A 112 -14.74 7.25 -11.80
C PRO A 112 -13.88 8.18 -12.66
N MET A 113 -12.76 8.63 -12.10
CA MET A 113 -11.81 9.56 -12.71
C MET A 113 -10.50 8.84 -13.12
N PRO A 114 -9.58 9.45 -13.88
CA PRO A 114 -8.38 8.78 -14.38
C PRO A 114 -7.54 8.08 -13.30
N GLN A 115 -7.29 8.74 -12.14
CA GLN A 115 -6.55 8.08 -11.07
C GLN A 115 -7.36 6.98 -10.37
N THR A 116 -8.70 6.99 -10.44
CA THR A 116 -9.53 5.87 -9.96
C THR A 116 -9.16 4.60 -10.72
N ARG A 117 -9.10 4.66 -12.06
CA ARG A 117 -8.68 3.56 -12.93
C ARG A 117 -7.25 3.11 -12.63
N GLU A 118 -6.31 4.06 -12.55
CA GLU A 118 -4.90 3.76 -12.23
C GLU A 118 -4.74 3.09 -10.87
N HIS A 119 -5.47 3.55 -9.85
CA HIS A 119 -5.39 2.97 -8.50
C HIS A 119 -5.99 1.56 -8.42
N ILE A 120 -7.07 1.28 -9.14
CA ILE A 120 -7.63 -0.08 -9.23
C ILE A 120 -6.63 -1.01 -9.91
N LEU A 121 -6.08 -0.61 -11.06
CA LEU A 121 -5.07 -1.36 -11.79
C LEU A 121 -3.85 -1.66 -10.93
N LEU A 122 -3.29 -0.64 -10.29
CA LEU A 122 -2.11 -0.80 -9.41
C LEU A 122 -2.44 -1.66 -8.19
N GLY A 123 -3.60 -1.47 -7.59
CA GLY A 123 -4.07 -2.31 -6.48
C GLY A 123 -4.12 -3.79 -6.86
N ARG A 124 -4.63 -4.10 -8.06
CA ARG A 124 -4.63 -5.46 -8.60
C ARG A 124 -3.21 -6.00 -8.77
N GLN A 125 -2.31 -5.19 -9.31
CA GLN A 125 -0.93 -5.58 -9.58
C GLN A 125 -0.11 -5.83 -8.31
N VAL A 126 -0.25 -4.98 -7.30
CA VAL A 126 0.43 -5.17 -6.00
C VAL A 126 -0.25 -6.24 -5.14
N GLY A 127 -1.42 -6.73 -5.56
CA GLY A 127 -2.08 -7.88 -4.97
C GLY A 127 -3.06 -7.55 -3.85
N ILE A 128 -3.72 -6.39 -3.88
CA ILE A 128 -4.88 -6.15 -3.00
C ILE A 128 -5.95 -7.19 -3.33
N PRO A 129 -6.32 -8.08 -2.38
CA PRO A 129 -7.22 -9.18 -2.69
C PRO A 129 -8.71 -8.79 -2.67
N TYR A 130 -9.07 -7.76 -1.91
CA TYR A 130 -10.47 -7.33 -1.70
C TYR A 130 -10.60 -5.83 -1.82
N ILE A 131 -11.67 -5.35 -2.46
CA ILE A 131 -12.02 -3.92 -2.54
C ILE A 131 -13.45 -3.73 -2.04
N ILE A 132 -13.64 -2.71 -1.22
CA ILE A 132 -14.95 -2.16 -0.84
C ILE A 132 -15.02 -0.76 -1.43
N VAL A 133 -16.17 -0.34 -1.91
CA VAL A 133 -16.39 1.00 -2.45
C VAL A 133 -17.06 1.88 -1.42
N PHE A 134 -16.51 3.06 -1.20
CA PHE A 134 -17.20 4.15 -0.51
C PHE A 134 -17.50 5.27 -1.51
N MET A 135 -18.76 5.36 -1.92
CA MET A 135 -19.25 6.43 -2.79
C MET A 135 -19.49 7.67 -1.93
N ASN A 136 -18.56 8.61 -2.00
CA ASN A 136 -18.50 9.79 -1.14
C ASN A 136 -19.24 10.99 -1.74
N LYS A 137 -19.51 12.02 -0.93
CA LYS A 137 -20.20 13.26 -1.30
C LYS A 137 -21.64 13.05 -1.79
N CYS A 138 -22.31 12.00 -1.33
CA CYS A 138 -23.70 11.74 -1.71
C CYS A 138 -24.66 12.82 -1.18
N ASP A 139 -24.27 13.58 -0.15
CA ASP A 139 -24.99 14.75 0.34
C ASP A 139 -25.09 15.91 -0.67
N MET A 140 -24.29 15.87 -1.73
CA MET A 140 -24.27 16.89 -2.80
C MET A 140 -25.09 16.48 -4.04
N VAL A 141 -25.67 15.29 -4.03
CA VAL A 141 -26.42 14.72 -5.16
C VAL A 141 -27.83 14.39 -4.71
N ASP A 142 -28.82 15.15 -5.21
CA ASP A 142 -30.23 14.96 -4.88
C ASP A 142 -30.94 13.95 -5.81
N ASP A 143 -30.26 13.51 -6.89
CA ASP A 143 -30.80 12.64 -7.91
C ASP A 143 -30.37 11.18 -7.67
N GLU A 144 -31.31 10.34 -7.27
CA GLU A 144 -31.07 8.91 -7.01
C GLU A 144 -30.65 8.16 -8.28
N GLU A 145 -31.15 8.54 -9.47
CA GLU A 145 -30.77 7.91 -10.73
C GLU A 145 -29.29 8.16 -11.06
N LEU A 146 -28.79 9.35 -10.70
CA LEU A 146 -27.37 9.68 -10.85
C LEU A 146 -26.48 8.84 -9.90
N LEU A 147 -26.92 8.64 -8.66
CA LEU A 147 -26.19 7.79 -7.71
C LEU A 147 -26.12 6.33 -8.22
N GLU A 148 -27.23 5.80 -8.72
CA GLU A 148 -27.28 4.45 -9.31
C GLU A 148 -26.37 4.34 -10.54
N LEU A 149 -26.33 5.35 -11.40
CA LEU A 149 -25.46 5.39 -12.58
C LEU A 149 -23.99 5.36 -12.18
N VAL A 150 -23.57 6.19 -11.24
CA VAL A 150 -22.18 6.21 -10.74
C VAL A 150 -21.80 4.88 -10.11
N GLU A 151 -22.69 4.27 -9.32
CA GLU A 151 -22.46 2.95 -8.75
C GLU A 151 -22.25 1.89 -9.83
N MET A 152 -23.09 1.91 -10.88
CA MET A 152 -22.98 0.99 -12.02
C MET A 152 -21.64 1.15 -12.75
N GLU A 153 -21.23 2.38 -13.03
CA GLU A 153 -19.94 2.66 -13.69
C GLU A 153 -18.75 2.16 -12.86
N VAL A 154 -18.80 2.33 -11.52
CA VAL A 154 -17.74 1.84 -10.63
C VAL A 154 -17.69 0.30 -10.62
N ARG A 155 -18.86 -0.38 -10.59
CA ARG A 155 -18.94 -1.84 -10.63
C ARG A 155 -18.40 -2.39 -11.96
N GLU A 156 -18.79 -1.79 -13.09
CA GLU A 156 -18.27 -2.16 -14.40
C GLU A 156 -16.76 -2.00 -14.48
N LEU A 157 -16.24 -0.88 -13.98
CA LEU A 157 -14.81 -0.63 -13.93
C LEU A 157 -14.05 -1.66 -13.07
N LEU A 158 -14.59 -2.07 -11.93
CA LEU A 158 -13.98 -3.09 -11.08
C LEU A 158 -14.00 -4.47 -11.75
N ASN A 159 -15.08 -4.82 -12.47
CA ASN A 159 -15.16 -6.04 -13.27
C ASN A 159 -14.09 -6.05 -14.39
N GLU A 160 -13.86 -4.91 -15.06
CA GLU A 160 -12.81 -4.76 -16.09
C GLU A 160 -11.42 -5.13 -15.55
N TYR A 161 -11.13 -4.79 -14.28
CA TYR A 161 -9.86 -5.11 -13.61
C TYR A 161 -9.90 -6.40 -12.78
N GLU A 162 -10.84 -7.30 -13.07
CA GLU A 162 -10.97 -8.63 -12.46
C GLU A 162 -11.25 -8.61 -10.93
N PHE A 163 -11.85 -7.56 -10.40
CA PHE A 163 -12.50 -7.59 -9.09
C PHE A 163 -13.98 -7.96 -9.26
N PRO A 164 -14.61 -8.62 -8.26
CA PRO A 164 -16.01 -9.02 -8.37
C PRO A 164 -16.96 -7.81 -8.19
N GLY A 165 -16.99 -6.92 -9.19
CA GLY A 165 -17.70 -5.65 -9.14
C GLY A 165 -19.19 -5.77 -8.80
N ASP A 166 -19.84 -6.86 -9.21
CA ASP A 166 -21.27 -7.08 -8.94
C ASP A 166 -21.55 -7.47 -7.48
N ASP A 167 -20.60 -8.17 -6.83
CA ASP A 167 -20.81 -8.77 -5.50
C ASP A 167 -20.18 -7.97 -4.36
N LEU A 168 -19.27 -7.01 -4.66
CA LEU A 168 -18.59 -6.26 -3.61
C LEU A 168 -19.50 -5.19 -2.96
N PRO A 169 -19.29 -4.87 -1.68
CA PRO A 169 -20.05 -3.83 -0.99
C PRO A 169 -19.78 -2.43 -1.57
N VAL A 170 -20.84 -1.66 -1.79
CA VAL A 170 -20.81 -0.24 -2.11
C VAL A 170 -21.60 0.51 -1.03
N ILE A 171 -20.92 1.38 -0.31
CA ILE A 171 -21.53 2.20 0.73
C ILE A 171 -21.65 3.64 0.21
N GLN A 172 -22.86 4.15 0.12
CA GLN A 172 -23.15 5.53 -0.23
C GLN A 172 -23.11 6.40 1.02
N GLY A 173 -22.26 7.45 1.03
CA GLY A 173 -22.05 8.25 2.23
C GLY A 173 -21.53 9.65 1.97
N SER A 174 -21.38 10.39 3.06
CA SER A 174 -20.70 11.68 3.10
C SER A 174 -19.72 11.70 4.26
N ALA A 175 -18.44 11.58 3.95
CA ALA A 175 -17.38 11.59 4.96
C ALA A 175 -17.33 12.92 5.71
N LEU A 176 -17.55 14.04 5.02
CA LEU A 176 -17.54 15.37 5.63
C LEU A 176 -18.70 15.53 6.61
N LYS A 177 -19.92 15.18 6.21
CA LYS A 177 -21.09 15.25 7.08
C LYS A 177 -21.00 14.35 8.30
N ALA A 178 -20.47 13.14 8.11
CA ALA A 178 -20.19 12.23 9.23
C ALA A 178 -19.16 12.84 10.20
N LEU A 179 -18.11 13.47 9.69
CA LEU A 179 -17.08 14.14 10.50
C LEU A 179 -17.65 15.35 11.25
N GLU A 180 -18.61 16.07 10.66
CA GLU A 180 -19.36 17.16 11.28
C GLU A 180 -20.36 16.68 12.36
N GLY A 181 -20.58 15.38 12.48
CA GLY A 181 -21.42 14.76 13.51
C GLY A 181 -22.88 14.56 13.10
N ASP A 182 -23.18 14.55 11.81
CA ASP A 182 -24.51 14.20 11.31
C ASP A 182 -24.80 12.73 11.53
N ALA A 183 -25.82 12.43 12.31
CA ALA A 183 -26.15 11.09 12.78
C ALA A 183 -26.51 10.10 11.64
N GLU A 184 -27.07 10.58 10.54
CA GLU A 184 -27.41 9.70 9.40
C GLU A 184 -26.16 9.30 8.64
N TRP A 185 -25.23 10.24 8.42
CA TRP A 185 -23.97 9.96 7.76
C TRP A 185 -22.97 9.21 8.66
N GLU A 186 -23.00 9.42 9.99
CA GLU A 186 -22.23 8.58 10.94
C GLU A 186 -22.63 7.11 10.83
N LYS A 187 -23.91 6.78 10.61
CA LYS A 187 -24.38 5.39 10.40
C LYS A 187 -23.72 4.75 9.17
N LYS A 188 -23.46 5.55 8.11
CA LYS A 188 -22.80 5.05 6.91
C LYS A 188 -21.32 4.71 7.15
N ILE A 189 -20.66 5.40 8.05
CA ILE A 189 -19.30 5.05 8.49
C ILE A 189 -19.32 3.76 9.32
N ILE A 190 -20.32 3.56 10.17
CA ILE A 190 -20.48 2.32 10.92
C ILE A 190 -20.77 1.15 9.96
N GLU A 191 -21.65 1.35 8.95
CA GLU A 191 -21.94 0.37 7.89
C GLU A 191 -20.66 0.00 7.11
N LEU A 192 -19.78 0.97 6.82
CA LEU A 192 -18.47 0.69 6.22
C LEU A 192 -17.62 -0.22 7.14
N GLY A 193 -17.58 0.05 8.44
CA GLY A 193 -16.88 -0.79 9.41
C GLY A 193 -17.42 -2.23 9.45
N GLU A 194 -18.74 -2.40 9.41
CA GLU A 194 -19.40 -3.70 9.35
C GLU A 194 -19.11 -4.43 8.02
N ALA A 195 -19.05 -3.69 6.90
CA ALA A 195 -18.68 -4.25 5.61
C ALA A 195 -17.20 -4.70 5.59
N LEU A 196 -16.29 -3.95 6.20
CA LEU A 196 -14.90 -4.37 6.38
C LEU A 196 -14.78 -5.68 7.16
N ASP A 197 -15.55 -5.79 8.26
CA ASP A 197 -15.55 -6.99 9.11
C ASP A 197 -16.12 -8.24 8.40
N SER A 198 -17.14 -8.06 7.57
CA SER A 198 -17.86 -9.18 6.95
C SER A 198 -17.29 -9.59 5.58
N TYR A 199 -16.81 -8.63 4.78
CA TYR A 199 -16.38 -8.88 3.40
C TYR A 199 -14.90 -9.25 3.29
N ILE A 200 -14.03 -8.65 4.10
CA ILE A 200 -12.60 -9.00 4.10
C ILE A 200 -12.40 -10.18 5.05
N PRO A 201 -11.96 -11.37 4.58
CA PRO A 201 -11.67 -12.49 5.47
C PRO A 201 -10.47 -12.17 6.38
N GLU A 202 -10.32 -12.91 7.48
CA GLU A 202 -9.12 -12.82 8.30
C GLU A 202 -7.92 -13.29 7.48
N PRO A 203 -6.88 -12.44 7.33
CA PRO A 203 -5.76 -12.76 6.46
C PRO A 203 -4.89 -13.88 7.04
N GLU A 204 -4.53 -14.85 6.23
CA GLU A 204 -3.50 -15.82 6.58
C GLU A 204 -2.14 -15.14 6.68
N ARG A 205 -1.44 -15.35 7.80
CA ARG A 205 -0.14 -14.74 8.07
C ARG A 205 0.98 -15.76 8.00
N ALA A 206 1.97 -15.49 7.18
CA ALA A 206 3.14 -16.35 7.01
C ALA A 206 4.13 -16.22 8.19
N ILE A 207 3.67 -16.53 9.42
CA ILE A 207 4.47 -16.38 10.65
C ILE A 207 5.59 -17.41 10.78
N ASP A 208 5.45 -18.56 10.13
CA ASP A 208 6.44 -19.66 10.19
C ASP A 208 7.61 -19.48 9.22
N LYS A 209 7.55 -18.49 8.33
CA LYS A 209 8.63 -18.14 7.42
C LYS A 209 9.71 -17.28 8.11
N PRO A 210 10.92 -17.19 7.55
CA PRO A 210 11.93 -16.25 8.01
C PRO A 210 11.40 -14.80 7.98
N PHE A 211 11.77 -14.00 9.00
CA PHE A 211 11.36 -12.61 9.09
C PHE A 211 11.85 -11.77 7.90
N ILE A 212 10.94 -11.00 7.31
CA ILE A 212 11.20 -9.98 6.28
C ILE A 212 10.30 -8.76 6.54
N LEU A 213 10.92 -7.56 6.52
CA LEU A 213 10.23 -6.28 6.61
C LEU A 213 10.82 -5.33 5.56
N PRO A 214 10.08 -5.02 4.48
CA PRO A 214 10.44 -3.95 3.55
C PRO A 214 10.44 -2.59 4.27
N ILE A 215 11.54 -1.84 4.15
CA ILE A 215 11.70 -0.56 4.82
C ILE A 215 10.98 0.54 4.03
N GLU A 216 10.05 1.23 4.68
CA GLU A 216 9.29 2.34 4.12
C GLU A 216 9.90 3.69 4.48
N ASP A 217 10.14 3.89 5.77
CA ASP A 217 10.69 5.13 6.30
C ASP A 217 11.79 4.87 7.31
N VAL A 218 12.67 5.87 7.46
CA VAL A 218 13.80 5.84 8.38
C VAL A 218 13.80 7.11 9.21
N PHE A 219 13.73 6.93 10.52
CA PHE A 219 13.71 8.02 11.50
C PHE A 219 14.92 7.95 12.44
N SER A 220 15.41 9.11 12.85
CA SER A 220 16.34 9.22 13.96
C SER A 220 15.60 9.70 15.20
N ILE A 221 15.69 8.92 16.28
CA ILE A 221 15.14 9.31 17.58
C ILE A 221 16.27 9.71 18.50
N SER A 222 16.27 10.96 18.93
CA SER A 222 17.30 11.52 19.84
C SER A 222 17.46 10.65 21.09
N GLY A 223 18.67 10.18 21.37
CA GLY A 223 18.98 9.31 22.51
C GLY A 223 18.54 7.85 22.40
N ARG A 224 17.88 7.43 21.31
CA ARG A 224 17.41 6.04 21.09
C ARG A 224 18.04 5.36 19.88
N GLY A 225 18.38 6.10 18.84
CA GLY A 225 18.99 5.57 17.61
C GLY A 225 18.09 5.67 16.37
N THR A 226 18.38 4.84 15.39
CA THR A 226 17.64 4.77 14.13
C THR A 226 16.48 3.80 14.25
N VAL A 227 15.31 4.23 13.79
CA VAL A 227 14.10 3.42 13.66
C VAL A 227 13.76 3.28 12.19
N VAL A 228 13.53 2.05 11.74
CA VAL A 228 12.97 1.75 10.43
C VAL A 228 11.52 1.33 10.60
N THR A 229 10.66 1.76 9.69
CA THR A 229 9.25 1.38 9.71
C THR A 229 8.89 0.60 8.46
N GLY A 230 7.89 -0.26 8.57
CA GLY A 230 7.32 -1.03 7.49
C GLY A 230 6.33 -2.06 7.99
N ARG A 231 5.62 -2.69 7.06
CA ARG A 231 4.81 -3.87 7.34
C ARG A 231 5.70 -5.10 7.37
N VAL A 232 5.58 -5.93 8.39
CA VAL A 232 6.20 -7.25 8.42
C VAL A 232 5.55 -8.12 7.32
N GLU A 233 6.31 -8.42 6.28
CA GLU A 233 5.83 -9.20 5.12
C GLU A 233 5.63 -10.66 5.52
N GLN A 234 6.58 -11.24 6.26
CA GLN A 234 6.54 -12.60 6.78
C GLN A 234 7.38 -12.76 8.04
N GLY A 235 7.12 -13.84 8.77
CA GLY A 235 7.87 -14.21 9.95
C GLY A 235 7.57 -13.37 11.19
N ILE A 236 8.46 -13.44 12.16
CA ILE A 236 8.39 -12.76 13.45
C ILE A 236 9.76 -12.15 13.75
N ILE A 237 9.78 -10.93 14.27
CA ILE A 237 10.96 -10.26 14.83
C ILE A 237 10.79 -10.06 16.32
N LYS A 238 11.80 -10.42 17.12
CA LYS A 238 11.80 -10.22 18.56
C LYS A 238 12.87 -9.22 18.98
N VAL A 239 12.61 -8.54 20.08
CA VAL A 239 13.62 -7.67 20.70
C VAL A 239 14.83 -8.52 21.09
N GLY A 240 16.03 -8.07 20.70
CA GLY A 240 17.31 -8.76 20.95
C GLY A 240 17.81 -9.61 19.78
N GLU A 241 17.00 -9.85 18.75
CA GLU A 241 17.42 -10.64 17.58
C GLU A 241 18.35 -9.86 16.65
N GLU A 242 19.31 -10.60 16.06
CA GLU A 242 20.16 -10.10 14.97
C GLU A 242 19.36 -10.11 13.67
N VAL A 243 19.51 -9.04 12.89
CA VAL A 243 18.90 -8.85 11.57
C VAL A 243 19.93 -8.34 10.58
N GLU A 244 19.64 -8.53 9.30
CA GLU A 244 20.39 -7.98 8.17
C GLU A 244 19.58 -6.90 7.47
N ILE A 245 20.27 -5.85 7.00
CA ILE A 245 19.76 -4.82 6.11
C ILE A 245 20.25 -5.17 4.72
N VAL A 246 19.33 -5.53 3.81
CA VAL A 246 19.63 -6.13 2.51
C VAL A 246 19.11 -5.27 1.36
N GLY A 247 19.89 -5.15 0.30
CA GLY A 247 19.55 -4.44 -0.94
C GLY A 247 20.10 -3.02 -1.02
N ILE A 248 20.18 -2.49 -2.22
CA ILE A 248 20.67 -1.15 -2.61
C ILE A 248 22.15 -0.95 -2.27
N LYS A 249 22.54 -1.20 -1.03
CA LYS A 249 23.89 -1.10 -0.48
C LYS A 249 24.41 -2.48 -0.06
N ASP A 250 25.66 -2.54 0.36
CA ASP A 250 26.24 -3.75 0.94
C ASP A 250 25.41 -4.20 2.13
N THR A 251 25.19 -5.52 2.23
CA THR A 251 24.44 -6.10 3.34
C THR A 251 25.15 -5.88 4.66
N THR A 252 24.44 -5.33 5.63
CA THR A 252 24.97 -5.05 6.97
C THR A 252 24.15 -5.75 8.04
N LYS A 253 24.79 -6.06 9.18
CA LYS A 253 24.16 -6.70 10.33
C LYS A 253 23.92 -5.69 11.44
N THR A 254 22.79 -5.83 12.11
CA THR A 254 22.47 -5.05 13.30
C THR A 254 21.58 -5.86 14.25
N THR A 255 21.20 -5.28 15.38
CA THR A 255 20.32 -5.93 16.36
C THR A 255 19.06 -5.12 16.55
N CYS A 256 17.92 -5.78 16.57
CA CYS A 256 16.63 -5.20 16.97
C CYS A 256 16.67 -4.91 18.49
N THR A 257 16.58 -3.66 18.89
CA THR A 257 16.57 -3.27 20.31
C THR A 257 15.19 -2.85 20.81
N GLY A 258 14.21 -2.75 19.94
CA GLY A 258 12.83 -2.43 20.29
C GLY A 258 11.92 -2.58 19.08
N VAL A 259 10.67 -2.93 19.36
CA VAL A 259 9.59 -3.00 18.38
C VAL A 259 8.44 -2.15 18.90
N GLU A 260 7.87 -1.31 18.04
CA GLU A 260 6.76 -0.43 18.37
C GLU A 260 5.69 -0.48 17.28
N MET A 261 4.43 -0.40 17.65
CA MET A 261 3.29 -0.24 16.74
C MET A 261 2.37 0.84 17.31
N PHE A 262 2.04 1.86 16.51
CA PHE A 262 1.23 3.02 16.94
C PHE A 262 1.69 3.63 18.27
N ARG A 263 3.00 3.81 18.45
CA ARG A 263 3.67 4.32 19.67
C ARG A 263 3.51 3.43 20.92
N LYS A 264 2.98 2.22 20.78
CA LYS A 264 2.91 1.20 21.85
C LYS A 264 4.06 0.23 21.71
N LEU A 265 4.62 -0.25 22.82
CA LEU A 265 5.72 -1.21 22.83
C LEU A 265 5.23 -2.62 22.54
N LEU A 266 6.02 -3.37 21.78
CA LEU A 266 5.83 -4.78 21.49
C LEU A 266 7.06 -5.58 21.92
N ASP A 267 6.86 -6.82 22.41
CA ASP A 267 7.96 -7.77 22.61
C ASP A 267 8.44 -8.37 21.29
N GLU A 268 7.53 -8.48 20.31
CA GLU A 268 7.77 -9.00 18.98
C GLU A 268 6.84 -8.34 17.95
N GLY A 269 7.29 -8.23 16.69
CA GLY A 269 6.48 -7.87 15.53
C GLY A 269 6.20 -9.10 14.68
N ARG A 270 4.96 -9.28 14.22
CA ARG A 270 4.49 -10.45 13.47
C ARG A 270 4.09 -10.08 12.05
N ALA A 271 4.16 -11.06 11.15
CA ALA A 271 3.66 -10.92 9.78
C ALA A 271 2.28 -10.24 9.74
N GLY A 272 2.14 -9.22 8.91
CA GLY A 272 0.95 -8.38 8.78
C GLY A 272 0.95 -7.11 9.64
N GLU A 273 1.78 -6.99 10.67
CA GLU A 273 1.83 -5.82 11.52
C GLU A 273 2.71 -4.70 10.94
N ASN A 274 2.24 -3.46 11.00
CA ASN A 274 3.02 -2.27 10.66
C ASN A 274 3.81 -1.83 11.90
N VAL A 275 5.12 -2.01 11.87
CA VAL A 275 5.97 -1.79 13.04
C VAL A 275 7.12 -0.84 12.76
N GLY A 276 7.55 -0.16 13.82
CA GLY A 276 8.84 0.50 13.89
C GLY A 276 9.83 -0.38 14.62
N VAL A 277 10.96 -0.67 13.98
CA VAL A 277 12.06 -1.48 14.56
C VAL A 277 13.23 -0.58 14.88
N LEU A 278 13.63 -0.57 16.15
CA LEU A 278 14.78 0.19 16.63
C LEU A 278 16.05 -0.62 16.42
N LEU A 279 17.02 -0.05 15.71
CA LEU A 279 18.28 -0.69 15.32
C LEU A 279 19.46 -0.21 16.17
N ARG A 280 20.30 -1.16 16.62
CA ARG A 280 21.49 -0.86 17.43
C ARG A 280 22.63 -0.34 16.55
N GLY A 281 23.17 0.84 16.88
CA GLY A 281 24.41 1.35 16.29
C GLY A 281 24.31 1.69 14.80
N THR A 282 23.15 1.57 14.19
CA THR A 282 22.90 1.94 12.78
C THR A 282 22.61 3.43 12.71
N LYS A 283 23.33 4.14 11.85
CA LYS A 283 23.07 5.55 11.57
C LYS A 283 21.98 5.68 10.51
N ARG A 284 21.32 6.85 10.46
CA ARG A 284 20.24 7.08 9.52
C ARG A 284 20.69 7.02 8.04
N ASP A 285 21.91 7.41 7.72
CA ASP A 285 22.51 7.40 6.38
C ASP A 285 23.02 6.02 5.93
N GLU A 286 23.10 5.07 6.86
CA GLU A 286 23.48 3.68 6.57
C GLU A 286 22.30 2.83 6.10
N VAL A 287 21.07 3.28 6.32
CA VAL A 287 19.83 2.58 5.94
C VAL A 287 18.90 3.52 5.20
N GLU A 288 18.18 2.99 4.20
CA GLU A 288 17.26 3.77 3.39
C GLU A 288 16.03 2.98 2.96
N ARG A 289 14.99 3.72 2.56
CA ARG A 289 13.77 3.15 1.96
C ARG A 289 14.13 2.26 0.77
N GLY A 290 13.48 1.10 0.70
CA GLY A 290 13.68 0.14 -0.37
C GLY A 290 14.62 -1.00 -0.03
N GLN A 291 15.43 -0.86 1.01
CA GLN A 291 16.11 -1.99 1.64
C GLN A 291 15.11 -2.85 2.41
N VAL A 292 15.51 -4.06 2.72
CA VAL A 292 14.72 -5.02 3.49
C VAL A 292 15.46 -5.35 4.78
N LEU A 293 14.75 -5.28 5.91
CA LEU A 293 15.21 -5.84 7.16
C LEU A 293 14.80 -7.31 7.21
N ALA A 294 15.75 -8.21 7.39
CA ALA A 294 15.51 -9.64 7.27
C ALA A 294 16.24 -10.47 8.33
N LYS A 295 15.77 -11.70 8.56
CA LYS A 295 16.53 -12.69 9.31
C LYS A 295 17.85 -12.97 8.59
N PRO A 296 18.99 -13.04 9.29
CA PRO A 296 20.28 -13.25 8.64
C PRO A 296 20.29 -14.46 7.68
N GLY A 297 20.75 -14.21 6.45
CA GLY A 297 20.86 -15.22 5.41
C GLY A 297 19.55 -15.71 4.77
N SER A 298 18.43 -15.07 5.06
CA SER A 298 17.12 -15.50 4.54
C SER A 298 16.75 -14.93 3.17
N ILE A 299 17.36 -13.82 2.78
CA ILE A 299 17.19 -13.19 1.47
C ILE A 299 18.50 -12.55 1.04
N THR A 300 18.75 -12.51 -0.27
CA THR A 300 19.96 -11.94 -0.86
C THR A 300 19.64 -10.85 -1.86
N PRO A 301 20.56 -9.88 -2.08
CA PRO A 301 20.37 -8.83 -3.07
C PRO A 301 20.81 -9.32 -4.46
N HIS A 302 20.04 -8.98 -5.50
CA HIS A 302 20.29 -9.40 -6.89
C HIS A 302 20.09 -8.25 -7.86
N VAL A 303 20.81 -8.30 -8.98
CA VAL A 303 20.68 -7.35 -10.08
C VAL A 303 20.17 -8.00 -11.37
N ASN A 304 20.42 -9.33 -11.56
CA ASN A 304 20.04 -10.03 -12.78
C ASN A 304 18.95 -11.07 -12.50
N PHE A 305 17.85 -10.97 -13.22
CA PHE A 305 16.74 -11.93 -13.10
C PHE A 305 15.98 -12.09 -14.42
N GLU A 306 15.25 -13.18 -14.53
CA GLU A 306 14.26 -13.43 -15.57
C GLU A 306 12.87 -13.17 -14.99
N ALA A 307 12.01 -12.56 -15.78
CA ALA A 307 10.66 -12.22 -15.38
C ALA A 307 9.62 -12.66 -16.40
N GLU A 308 8.45 -13.07 -15.92
CA GLU A 308 7.22 -13.12 -16.70
C GLU A 308 6.53 -11.78 -16.59
N VAL A 309 6.23 -11.14 -17.71
CA VAL A 309 5.73 -9.75 -17.76
C VAL A 309 4.55 -9.64 -18.69
N TYR A 310 3.52 -8.97 -18.22
CA TYR A 310 2.42 -8.46 -19.03
C TYR A 310 2.63 -6.96 -19.30
N VAL A 311 2.62 -6.59 -20.57
CA VAL A 311 2.75 -5.19 -21.01
C VAL A 311 1.34 -4.64 -21.24
N LEU A 312 0.98 -3.61 -20.45
CA LEU A 312 -0.34 -3.01 -20.51
C LEU A 312 -0.66 -2.49 -21.90
N SER A 313 -1.86 -2.77 -22.37
CA SER A 313 -2.42 -2.23 -23.61
C SER A 313 -2.66 -0.71 -23.51
N LYS A 314 -2.92 -0.09 -24.65
CA LYS A 314 -3.30 1.34 -24.70
C LYS A 314 -4.57 1.62 -23.89
N ASP A 315 -5.56 0.75 -24.00
CA ASP A 315 -6.86 0.93 -23.37
C ASP A 315 -6.78 0.78 -21.84
N GLU A 316 -5.80 0.02 -21.34
CA GLU A 316 -5.46 -0.08 -19.92
C GLU A 316 -4.57 1.08 -19.41
N GLY A 317 -4.36 2.12 -20.22
CA GLY A 317 -3.50 3.26 -19.85
C GLY A 317 -2.00 3.04 -20.06
N GLY A 318 -1.61 1.92 -20.67
CA GLY A 318 -0.24 1.55 -20.97
C GLY A 318 0.38 2.33 -22.13
N ARG A 319 1.40 1.76 -22.74
CA ARG A 319 2.10 2.34 -23.91
C ARG A 319 1.22 2.33 -25.16
N HIS A 320 1.47 3.32 -26.04
CA HIS A 320 0.86 3.37 -27.38
C HIS A 320 1.78 2.80 -28.46
N THR A 321 3.06 2.59 -28.14
CA THR A 321 4.10 2.17 -29.08
C THR A 321 4.86 0.98 -28.52
N PRO A 322 5.40 0.10 -29.37
CA PRO A 322 6.25 -0.99 -28.92
C PRO A 322 7.54 -0.46 -28.26
N PHE A 323 8.20 -1.32 -27.49
CA PHE A 323 9.56 -1.09 -27.07
C PHE A 323 10.50 -2.16 -27.63
N PHE A 324 11.78 -1.85 -27.63
CA PHE A 324 12.83 -2.63 -28.28
C PHE A 324 13.88 -3.07 -27.28
N LYS A 325 14.82 -3.90 -27.72
CA LYS A 325 16.00 -4.29 -26.94
C LYS A 325 16.69 -3.07 -26.35
N GLY A 326 17.08 -3.16 -25.08
CA GLY A 326 17.73 -2.07 -24.36
C GLY A 326 16.77 -1.02 -23.77
N TYR A 327 15.46 -1.30 -23.76
CA TYR A 327 14.48 -0.51 -23.04
C TYR A 327 14.84 -0.43 -21.54
N ARG A 328 14.77 0.77 -20.96
CA ARG A 328 15.24 1.05 -19.61
C ARG A 328 14.18 1.75 -18.77
N PRO A 329 13.10 1.06 -18.37
CA PRO A 329 12.07 1.60 -17.50
C PRO A 329 12.49 1.54 -16.02
N GLN A 330 11.58 2.01 -15.14
CA GLN A 330 11.66 1.83 -13.70
C GLN A 330 10.89 0.59 -13.28
N PHE A 331 11.54 -0.25 -12.48
CA PHE A 331 10.97 -1.44 -11.86
C PHE A 331 10.66 -1.13 -10.40
N TYR A 332 9.40 -1.24 -10.02
CA TYR A 332 8.90 -0.98 -8.67
C TYR A 332 8.80 -2.27 -7.88
N PHE A 333 9.69 -2.43 -6.91
CA PHE A 333 9.71 -3.57 -5.99
C PHE A 333 9.36 -3.10 -4.58
N ARG A 334 8.40 -3.72 -3.92
CA ARG A 334 8.02 -3.40 -2.53
C ARG A 334 7.91 -1.88 -2.30
N THR A 335 8.92 -1.29 -1.67
CA THR A 335 8.90 0.13 -1.25
C THR A 335 9.79 1.05 -2.09
N THR A 336 10.41 0.55 -3.17
CA THR A 336 11.33 1.34 -4.02
C THR A 336 11.20 1.04 -5.50
N ASP A 337 11.79 1.90 -6.30
CA ASP A 337 11.95 1.73 -7.73
C ASP A 337 13.43 1.75 -8.12
N VAL A 338 13.79 0.94 -9.09
CA VAL A 338 15.13 0.85 -9.66
C VAL A 338 15.03 0.79 -11.17
N THR A 339 15.88 1.56 -11.86
CA THR A 339 16.03 1.47 -13.32
C THR A 339 16.67 0.14 -13.69
N GLY A 340 16.11 -0.54 -14.70
CA GLY A 340 16.66 -1.78 -15.23
C GLY A 340 16.67 -1.79 -16.75
N ALA A 341 17.64 -2.46 -17.33
CA ALA A 341 17.74 -2.71 -18.78
C ALA A 341 17.06 -4.03 -19.13
N VAL A 342 16.15 -4.01 -20.12
CA VAL A 342 15.44 -5.20 -20.61
C VAL A 342 16.27 -5.85 -21.72
N GLU A 343 16.51 -7.15 -21.58
CA GLU A 343 17.05 -8.02 -22.62
C GLU A 343 15.95 -8.96 -23.13
N LEU A 344 15.56 -8.77 -24.39
CA LEU A 344 14.53 -9.58 -25.03
C LEU A 344 15.05 -10.95 -25.40
N PRO A 345 14.17 -11.98 -25.44
CA PRO A 345 14.51 -13.32 -25.89
C PRO A 345 15.06 -13.33 -27.33
N GLU A 346 15.83 -14.36 -27.66
CA GLU A 346 16.35 -14.54 -29.02
C GLU A 346 15.20 -14.63 -30.02
N GLY A 347 15.31 -13.86 -31.11
CA GLY A 347 14.29 -13.78 -32.15
C GLY A 347 13.15 -12.77 -31.90
N VAL A 348 13.10 -12.13 -30.72
CA VAL A 348 12.16 -11.07 -30.41
C VAL A 348 12.82 -9.73 -30.59
N GLU A 349 12.41 -8.97 -31.62
CA GLU A 349 12.96 -7.65 -31.90
C GLU A 349 12.23 -6.51 -31.17
N MET A 350 10.92 -6.68 -30.93
CA MET A 350 10.06 -5.69 -30.27
C MET A 350 8.97 -6.37 -29.43
N VAL A 351 8.43 -5.61 -28.50
CA VAL A 351 7.31 -6.02 -27.62
C VAL A 351 6.18 -5.01 -27.80
N MET A 352 4.98 -5.51 -28.08
CA MET A 352 3.78 -4.71 -28.30
C MET A 352 3.03 -4.49 -26.97
N PRO A 353 2.30 -3.37 -26.85
CA PRO A 353 1.28 -3.24 -25.81
C PRO A 353 0.26 -4.39 -25.90
N GLY A 354 -0.04 -5.03 -24.76
CA GLY A 354 -0.90 -6.22 -24.67
C GLY A 354 -0.14 -7.55 -24.71
N ASP A 355 1.17 -7.55 -24.96
CA ASP A 355 1.96 -8.78 -24.99
C ASP A 355 2.23 -9.34 -23.57
N ASN A 356 2.27 -10.67 -23.51
CA ASN A 356 2.73 -11.41 -22.35
C ASN A 356 3.97 -12.21 -22.73
N LEU A 357 5.09 -11.99 -22.07
CA LEU A 357 6.35 -12.62 -22.43
C LEU A 357 7.32 -12.74 -21.24
N LYS A 358 8.36 -13.58 -21.44
CA LYS A 358 9.51 -13.64 -20.54
C LYS A 358 10.67 -12.84 -21.12
N PHE A 359 11.35 -12.08 -20.27
CA PHE A 359 12.60 -11.41 -20.62
C PHE A 359 13.53 -11.31 -19.40
N LYS A 360 14.77 -11.02 -19.69
CA LYS A 360 15.78 -10.79 -18.65
C LYS A 360 15.88 -9.30 -18.32
N VAL A 361 16.23 -9.02 -17.08
CA VAL A 361 16.41 -7.65 -16.57
C VAL A 361 17.74 -7.57 -15.84
N GLU A 362 18.46 -6.50 -16.13
CA GLU A 362 19.65 -6.08 -15.37
C GLU A 362 19.36 -4.73 -14.69
N LEU A 363 19.27 -4.75 -13.36
CA LEU A 363 19.04 -3.55 -12.54
C LEU A 363 20.34 -2.75 -12.35
N ILE A 364 20.22 -1.44 -12.17
CA ILE A 364 21.36 -0.57 -11.87
C ILE A 364 21.82 -0.63 -10.41
N ALA A 365 21.00 -1.19 -9.53
CA ALA A 365 21.29 -1.41 -8.10
C ALA A 365 20.70 -2.73 -7.63
N PRO A 366 21.34 -3.43 -6.69
CA PRO A 366 20.86 -4.70 -6.19
C PRO A 366 19.60 -4.51 -5.33
N ILE A 367 18.62 -5.38 -5.50
CA ILE A 367 17.37 -5.43 -4.72
C ILE A 367 17.29 -6.76 -3.97
N ALA A 368 16.86 -6.71 -2.72
CA ALA A 368 16.50 -7.91 -1.95
C ALA A 368 15.37 -8.65 -2.66
N MET A 369 15.65 -9.82 -3.20
CA MET A 369 14.80 -10.49 -4.18
C MET A 369 14.71 -11.99 -3.93
N GLU A 370 13.55 -12.54 -4.26
CA GLU A 370 13.29 -13.98 -4.32
C GLU A 370 12.41 -14.29 -5.53
N GLU A 371 12.41 -15.54 -5.98
CA GLU A 371 11.50 -15.99 -7.03
C GLU A 371 10.05 -15.86 -6.56
N GLY A 372 9.17 -15.40 -7.44
CA GLY A 372 7.79 -15.08 -7.13
C GLY A 372 7.54 -13.61 -6.70
N LEU A 373 8.60 -12.81 -6.50
CA LEU A 373 8.44 -11.40 -6.18
C LEU A 373 7.77 -10.64 -7.34
N ARG A 374 6.66 -9.96 -7.05
CA ARG A 374 5.93 -9.14 -8.02
C ARG A 374 6.52 -7.74 -8.11
N PHE A 375 6.37 -7.14 -9.28
CA PHE A 375 6.79 -5.77 -9.54
C PHE A 375 5.91 -5.09 -10.60
N ALA A 376 5.88 -3.76 -10.56
CA ALA A 376 5.30 -2.94 -11.61
C ALA A 376 6.41 -2.32 -12.45
N ILE A 377 6.12 -2.06 -13.74
CA ILE A 377 7.01 -1.36 -14.67
C ILE A 377 6.40 0.00 -14.97
N ARG A 378 7.18 1.06 -14.80
CA ARG A 378 6.74 2.44 -15.06
C ARG A 378 7.69 3.19 -15.98
N GLU A 379 7.10 4.07 -16.78
CA GLU A 379 7.81 4.97 -17.68
C GLU A 379 7.09 6.32 -17.74
N GLY A 380 7.82 7.42 -17.58
CA GLY A 380 7.26 8.77 -17.71
C GLY A 380 6.03 9.05 -16.83
N GLY A 381 5.99 8.49 -15.63
CA GLY A 381 4.88 8.64 -14.70
C GLY A 381 3.68 7.71 -14.93
N ARG A 382 3.76 6.78 -15.89
CA ARG A 382 2.70 5.80 -16.22
C ARG A 382 3.13 4.39 -15.90
N THR A 383 2.21 3.57 -15.43
CA THR A 383 2.39 2.12 -15.37
C THR A 383 2.24 1.54 -16.77
N VAL A 384 3.26 0.82 -17.22
CA VAL A 384 3.31 0.26 -18.59
C VAL A 384 3.36 -1.26 -18.59
N GLY A 385 3.50 -1.87 -17.43
CA GLY A 385 3.50 -3.32 -17.31
C GLY A 385 3.57 -3.77 -15.87
N ALA A 386 3.37 -5.05 -15.67
CA ALA A 386 3.55 -5.74 -14.41
C ALA A 386 4.18 -7.11 -14.65
N GLY A 387 4.90 -7.60 -13.67
CA GLY A 387 5.56 -8.88 -13.80
C GLY A 387 5.86 -9.57 -12.47
N VAL A 388 6.39 -10.75 -12.59
CA VAL A 388 6.86 -11.57 -11.48
C VAL A 388 8.27 -12.08 -11.79
N VAL A 389 9.14 -12.08 -10.80
CA VAL A 389 10.47 -12.69 -10.89
C VAL A 389 10.30 -14.21 -11.03
N SER A 390 10.63 -14.75 -12.19
CA SER A 390 10.50 -16.18 -12.47
C SER A 390 11.78 -16.95 -12.14
N LYS A 391 12.95 -16.29 -12.23
CA LYS A 391 14.25 -16.88 -11.93
C LYS A 391 15.29 -15.81 -11.61
N ILE A 392 16.12 -16.06 -10.61
CA ILE A 392 17.31 -15.28 -10.30
C ILE A 392 18.49 -15.82 -11.11
N LEU A 393 19.32 -14.93 -11.67
CA LEU A 393 20.38 -15.27 -12.62
C LEU A 393 21.80 -15.03 -12.08
N ASP A 394 21.97 -14.32 -10.95
CA ASP A 394 23.26 -14.04 -10.29
C ASP A 394 23.37 -14.60 -8.88
#